data_4659cac14284306ac7c8d8a0ff41f0e6
#
_entry.id   4659cac14284306ac7c8d8a0ff41f0e6
#
_cell.length_a   1.000
_cell.length_b   1.000
_cell.length_c   1.000
_cell.angle_alpha   90.00
_cell.angle_beta   90.00
_cell.angle_gamma   90.00
#
_symmetry.space_group_name_H-M   'P 1'
#
loop_
_entity.id
_entity.type
_entity.pdbx_description
1 polymer ?
#
loop_
_entity_poly.entity_id
_entity_poly.type
_entity_poly.pdbx_seq_one_letter_code
_entity_poly.pdbx_strand_id
1 'polypeptide(L)'
;INIMTPLSVIITIAAYFAILFTVSYIAGRKADNAGFFVGNRKSSWYVVAFAMVGSAISGVTYVSVPGMVAASSFGYLQMVLGFIAGQFIIAYLLVPLFYKMNLVSIYEYLENRFGMSSYRTGAWFFFISKMLGAAVRLFLVCLTLQLLVFEPFGLPFLLNVAITVALVWLYTFQGGVKSLIWTDSLKTFCLVVSVVLCIWYIASDLNLSFTGMVSTIADSDMSRIFFFDDVNSKQY
;
A
#
# COMPACT_ATOMS: atom_id res chain seq x y z
N ILE A 1 -27.40 11.62 -0.67
CA ILE A 1 -26.23 10.75 -0.36
C ILE A 1 -26.76 9.69 0.59
N ASN A 2 -26.96 8.46 0.09
CA ASN A 2 -27.29 7.33 0.95
C ASN A 2 -26.09 7.11 1.86
N ILE A 3 -26.21 7.56 3.12
CA ILE A 3 -25.20 7.34 4.15
C ILE A 3 -25.11 5.83 4.34
N MET A 4 -23.93 5.26 4.08
CA MET A 4 -23.68 3.83 4.31
C MET A 4 -24.07 3.49 5.75
N THR A 5 -24.95 2.53 5.94
CA THR A 5 -25.30 2.09 7.28
C THR A 5 -24.10 1.39 7.92
N PRO A 6 -23.86 1.52 9.24
CA PRO A 6 -22.78 0.81 9.92
C PRO A 6 -22.79 -0.71 9.64
N LEU A 7 -23.98 -1.27 9.49
CA LEU A 7 -24.15 -2.68 9.15
C LEU A 7 -23.58 -3.04 7.77
N SER A 8 -23.81 -2.21 6.74
CA SER A 8 -23.26 -2.48 5.40
C SER A 8 -21.72 -2.41 5.39
N VAL A 9 -21.15 -1.51 6.17
CA VAL A 9 -19.70 -1.40 6.33
C VAL A 9 -19.14 -2.66 7.01
N ILE A 10 -19.78 -3.13 8.10
CA ILE A 10 -19.37 -4.35 8.82
C ILE A 10 -19.44 -5.56 7.89
N ILE A 11 -20.52 -5.73 7.14
CA ILE A 11 -20.68 -6.84 6.19
C ILE A 11 -19.57 -6.83 5.14
N THR A 12 -19.26 -5.67 4.57
CA THR A 12 -18.19 -5.53 3.58
C THR A 12 -16.82 -5.89 4.16
N ILE A 13 -16.52 -5.41 5.36
CA ILE A 13 -15.27 -5.72 6.06
C ILE A 13 -15.20 -7.21 6.40
N ALA A 14 -16.27 -7.80 6.92
CA ALA A 14 -16.33 -9.22 7.24
C ALA A 14 -16.14 -10.09 5.99
N ALA A 15 -16.81 -9.76 4.89
CA ALA A 15 -16.64 -10.46 3.62
C ALA A 15 -15.19 -10.37 3.10
N TYR A 16 -14.59 -9.17 3.16
CA TYR A 16 -13.20 -8.97 2.76
C TYR A 16 -12.22 -9.79 3.62
N PHE A 17 -12.37 -9.77 4.95
CA PHE A 17 -11.55 -10.60 5.84
C PHE A 17 -11.75 -12.08 5.60
N ALA A 18 -12.99 -12.54 5.36
CA ALA A 18 -13.27 -13.95 5.03
C ALA A 18 -12.51 -14.39 3.77
N ILE A 19 -12.47 -13.54 2.73
CA ILE A 19 -11.68 -13.79 1.52
C ILE A 19 -10.18 -13.81 1.85
N LEU A 20 -9.69 -12.85 2.63
CA LEU A 20 -8.28 -12.80 3.04
C LEU A 20 -7.86 -14.05 3.81
N PHE A 21 -8.65 -14.48 4.80
CA PHE A 21 -8.38 -15.70 5.55
C PHE A 21 -8.37 -16.93 4.65
N THR A 22 -9.33 -17.03 3.74
CA THR A 22 -9.40 -18.16 2.79
C THR A 22 -8.16 -18.21 1.90
N VAL A 23 -7.75 -17.06 1.31
CA VAL A 23 -6.55 -16.98 0.47
C VAL A 23 -5.29 -17.27 1.28
N SER A 24 -5.19 -16.72 2.50
CA SER A 24 -4.06 -16.96 3.40
C SER A 24 -3.94 -18.44 3.77
N TYR A 25 -5.05 -19.08 4.10
CA TYR A 25 -5.08 -20.49 4.46
C TYR A 25 -4.69 -21.39 3.28
N ILE A 26 -5.26 -21.15 2.08
CA ILE A 26 -4.95 -21.95 0.89
C ILE A 26 -3.48 -21.77 0.50
N ALA A 27 -2.96 -20.55 0.49
CA ALA A 27 -1.58 -20.26 0.13
C ALA A 27 -0.56 -20.78 1.16
N GLY A 28 -0.91 -20.74 2.46
CA GLY A 28 -0.06 -21.15 3.58
C GLY A 28 -0.03 -22.64 3.86
N ARG A 29 -1.05 -23.41 3.43
CA ARG A 29 -1.28 -24.82 3.81
C ARG A 29 -0.12 -25.80 3.52
N LYS A 30 0.80 -25.44 2.61
CA LYS A 30 1.97 -26.27 2.25
C LYS A 30 3.28 -25.47 2.36
N ALA A 31 3.33 -24.47 3.23
CA ALA A 31 4.55 -23.72 3.44
C ALA A 31 5.47 -24.50 4.40
N ASP A 32 6.64 -24.89 3.91
CA ASP A 32 7.79 -25.32 4.72
C ASP A 32 8.52 -24.08 5.29
N ASN A 33 9.57 -24.30 6.10
CA ASN A 33 10.33 -23.19 6.67
C ASN A 33 10.90 -22.24 5.60
N ALA A 34 11.36 -22.75 4.47
CA ALA A 34 11.85 -21.92 3.36
C ALA A 34 10.71 -21.17 2.66
N GLY A 35 9.53 -21.81 2.54
CA GLY A 35 8.31 -21.17 2.06
C GLY A 35 7.82 -20.05 2.97
N PHE A 36 7.96 -20.22 4.28
CA PHE A 36 7.56 -19.21 5.26
C PHE A 36 8.43 -17.95 5.22
N PHE A 37 9.77 -18.08 5.17
CA PHE A 37 10.67 -16.93 5.24
C PHE A 37 11.01 -16.29 3.89
N VAL A 38 11.13 -17.08 2.80
CA VAL A 38 11.60 -16.60 1.49
C VAL A 38 10.70 -17.01 0.32
N GLY A 39 9.52 -17.57 0.58
CA GLY A 39 8.58 -18.00 -0.46
C GLY A 39 9.16 -19.08 -1.40
N ASN A 40 10.14 -19.87 -0.94
CA ASN A 40 10.89 -20.87 -1.73
C ASN A 40 11.61 -20.29 -2.97
N ARG A 41 11.66 -18.97 -3.13
CA ARG A 41 12.19 -18.27 -4.33
C ARG A 41 11.57 -18.78 -5.67
N LYS A 42 10.35 -19.35 -5.61
CA LYS A 42 9.65 -19.95 -6.77
C LYS A 42 8.44 -19.16 -7.24
N SER A 43 8.16 -18.02 -6.64
CA SER A 43 7.03 -17.18 -7.05
C SER A 43 7.29 -16.56 -8.42
N SER A 44 6.28 -16.59 -9.29
CA SER A 44 6.37 -15.99 -10.62
C SER A 44 6.59 -14.48 -10.51
N TRP A 45 7.49 -13.94 -11.31
CA TRP A 45 7.90 -12.53 -11.23
C TRP A 45 6.73 -11.54 -11.35
N TYR A 46 5.75 -11.83 -12.21
CA TYR A 46 4.57 -10.96 -12.40
C TYR A 46 3.65 -10.95 -11.17
N VAL A 47 3.51 -12.09 -10.46
CA VAL A 47 2.71 -12.15 -9.21
C VAL A 47 3.40 -11.33 -8.11
N VAL A 48 4.73 -11.46 -8.00
CA VAL A 48 5.51 -10.68 -7.03
C VAL A 48 5.45 -9.19 -7.35
N ALA A 49 5.63 -8.81 -8.63
CA ALA A 49 5.53 -7.42 -9.06
C ALA A 49 4.15 -6.83 -8.74
N PHE A 50 3.07 -7.57 -9.02
CA PHE A 50 1.72 -7.15 -8.72
C PHE A 50 1.46 -7.04 -7.21
N ALA A 51 1.96 -7.99 -6.40
CA ALA A 51 1.89 -7.92 -4.94
C ALA A 51 2.67 -6.73 -4.38
N MET A 52 3.82 -6.39 -4.97
CA MET A 52 4.62 -5.22 -4.55
C MET A 52 3.86 -3.90 -4.73
N VAL A 53 3.07 -3.76 -5.79
CA VAL A 53 2.19 -2.59 -5.97
C VAL A 53 1.23 -2.45 -4.79
N GLY A 54 0.56 -3.53 -4.39
CA GLY A 54 -0.37 -3.53 -3.25
C GLY A 54 0.29 -3.30 -1.88
N SER A 55 1.57 -3.65 -1.74
CA SER A 55 2.32 -3.35 -0.52
C SER A 55 2.83 -1.91 -0.48
N ALA A 56 3.07 -1.30 -1.65
CA ALA A 56 3.55 0.08 -1.77
C ALA A 56 2.41 1.11 -1.65
N ILE A 57 1.26 0.84 -2.28
CA ILE A 57 0.09 1.72 -2.24
C ILE A 57 -0.75 1.36 -1.02
N SER A 58 -1.04 2.35 -0.18
CA SER A 58 -1.92 2.20 0.98
C SER A 58 -3.30 2.81 0.70
N GLY A 59 -4.32 2.42 1.48
CA GLY A 59 -5.63 3.05 1.43
C GLY A 59 -5.57 4.56 1.73
N VAL A 60 -4.61 4.98 2.55
CA VAL A 60 -4.35 6.41 2.80
C VAL A 60 -3.91 7.11 1.52
N THR A 61 -2.99 6.52 0.75
CA THR A 61 -2.54 7.06 -0.54
C THR A 61 -3.70 7.16 -1.53
N TYR A 62 -4.58 6.15 -1.54
CA TYR A 62 -5.76 6.12 -2.40
C TYR A 62 -6.69 7.33 -2.21
N VAL A 63 -6.86 7.80 -0.97
CA VAL A 63 -7.73 8.94 -0.64
C VAL A 63 -6.94 10.26 -0.68
N SER A 64 -5.72 10.29 -0.14
CA SER A 64 -4.96 11.52 0.04
C SER A 64 -4.42 12.09 -1.28
N VAL A 65 -3.96 11.24 -2.20
CA VAL A 65 -3.39 11.74 -3.46
C VAL A 65 -4.40 12.48 -4.34
N PRO A 66 -5.62 11.95 -4.60
CA PRO A 66 -6.65 12.73 -5.27
C PRO A 66 -7.05 13.99 -4.49
N GLY A 67 -7.13 13.90 -3.15
CA GLY A 67 -7.43 15.06 -2.30
C GLY A 67 -6.40 16.19 -2.38
N MET A 68 -5.13 15.85 -2.62
CA MET A 68 -4.05 16.84 -2.78
C MET A 68 -4.17 17.64 -4.08
N VAL A 69 -4.85 17.14 -5.11
CA VAL A 69 -4.99 17.84 -6.41
C VAL A 69 -5.66 19.21 -6.22
N ALA A 70 -6.62 19.32 -5.34
CA ALA A 70 -7.28 20.60 -5.05
C ALA A 70 -6.31 21.67 -4.45
N ALA A 71 -5.26 21.23 -3.74
CA ALA A 71 -4.32 22.11 -3.03
C ALA A 71 -3.01 22.33 -3.82
N SER A 72 -2.59 21.35 -4.62
CA SER A 72 -1.27 21.33 -5.27
C SER A 72 -1.30 20.92 -6.74
N SER A 73 -2.48 20.96 -7.37
CA SER A 73 -2.66 20.52 -8.76
C SER A 73 -2.10 19.10 -8.96
N PHE A 74 -1.63 18.75 -10.14
CA PHE A 74 -0.95 17.46 -10.41
C PHE A 74 0.53 17.43 -9.98
N GLY A 75 0.97 18.29 -9.05
CA GLY A 75 2.36 18.32 -8.58
C GLY A 75 2.88 17.01 -8.01
N TYR A 76 2.01 16.18 -7.42
CA TYR A 76 2.38 14.83 -6.96
C TYR A 76 2.91 13.93 -8.09
N LEU A 77 2.51 14.16 -9.34
CA LEU A 77 2.99 13.39 -10.49
C LEU A 77 4.49 13.61 -10.74
N GLN A 78 5.00 14.79 -10.43
CA GLN A 78 6.45 15.10 -10.48
C GLN A 78 7.24 14.17 -9.54
N MET A 79 6.74 13.94 -8.32
CA MET A 79 7.34 13.00 -7.37
C MET A 79 7.27 11.56 -7.90
N VAL A 80 6.15 11.16 -8.51
CA VAL A 80 5.98 9.82 -9.11
C VAL A 80 7.01 9.57 -10.21
N LEU A 81 7.31 10.56 -11.05
CA LEU A 81 8.36 10.44 -12.07
C LEU A 81 9.74 10.21 -11.44
N GLY A 82 10.04 10.89 -10.31
CA GLY A 82 11.24 10.63 -9.52
C GLY A 82 11.29 9.20 -8.96
N PHE A 83 10.17 8.68 -8.46
CA PHE A 83 10.09 7.29 -8.01
C PHE A 83 10.34 6.31 -9.15
N ILE A 84 9.81 6.55 -10.35
CA ILE A 84 10.05 5.70 -11.53
C ILE A 84 11.55 5.65 -11.84
N ALA A 85 12.22 6.80 -11.90
CA ALA A 85 13.67 6.85 -12.11
C ALA A 85 14.45 6.10 -11.03
N GLY A 86 14.06 6.26 -9.75
CA GLY A 86 14.63 5.51 -8.62
C GLY A 86 14.44 4.00 -8.75
N GLN A 87 13.27 3.54 -9.21
CA GLN A 87 13.01 2.11 -9.42
C GLN A 87 13.88 1.52 -10.54
N PHE A 88 14.18 2.27 -11.60
CA PHE A 88 15.13 1.83 -12.61
C PHE A 88 16.53 1.61 -12.02
N ILE A 89 17.01 2.53 -11.18
CA ILE A 89 18.30 2.39 -10.49
C ILE A 89 18.31 1.12 -9.61
N ILE A 90 17.25 0.91 -8.84
CA ILE A 90 17.10 -0.29 -8.00
C ILE A 90 17.14 -1.56 -8.86
N ALA A 91 16.36 -1.60 -9.94
CA ALA A 91 16.26 -2.77 -10.81
C ALA A 91 17.57 -3.13 -11.50
N TYR A 92 18.34 -2.13 -11.95
CA TYR A 92 19.57 -2.38 -12.71
C TYR A 92 20.84 -2.49 -11.85
N LEU A 93 20.86 -1.87 -10.66
CA LEU A 93 22.03 -1.88 -9.79
C LEU A 93 21.84 -2.76 -8.55
N LEU A 94 20.78 -2.51 -7.77
CA LEU A 94 20.58 -3.22 -6.51
C LEU A 94 20.18 -4.68 -6.69
N VAL A 95 19.20 -4.95 -7.52
CA VAL A 95 18.69 -6.31 -7.70
C VAL A 95 19.77 -7.27 -8.21
N PRO A 96 20.57 -6.96 -9.25
CA PRO A 96 21.68 -7.81 -9.67
C PRO A 96 22.73 -8.02 -8.57
N LEU A 97 23.01 -6.99 -7.77
CA LEU A 97 23.94 -7.09 -6.63
C LEU A 97 23.46 -8.10 -5.59
N PHE A 98 22.15 -8.03 -5.24
CA PHE A 98 21.53 -8.99 -4.30
C PHE A 98 21.64 -10.43 -4.79
N TYR A 99 21.35 -10.67 -6.08
CA TYR A 99 21.46 -12.02 -6.65
C TYR A 99 22.90 -12.50 -6.71
N LYS A 100 23.84 -11.64 -7.10
CA LYS A 100 25.27 -12.00 -7.21
C LYS A 100 25.88 -12.34 -5.85
N MET A 101 25.49 -11.67 -4.80
CA MET A 101 25.99 -11.87 -3.44
C MET A 101 25.12 -12.83 -2.60
N ASN A 102 24.02 -13.37 -3.16
CA ASN A 102 23.02 -14.19 -2.46
C ASN A 102 22.48 -13.56 -1.16
N LEU A 103 22.35 -12.24 -1.13
CA LEU A 103 21.92 -11.50 0.05
C LEU A 103 20.44 -11.74 0.33
N VAL A 104 20.08 -11.78 1.61
CA VAL A 104 18.69 -11.77 2.08
C VAL A 104 18.23 -10.33 2.37
N SER A 105 19.14 -9.47 2.79
CA SER A 105 18.85 -8.07 3.10
C SER A 105 20.02 -7.15 2.75
N ILE A 106 19.71 -5.85 2.56
CA ILE A 106 20.75 -4.83 2.35
C ILE A 106 21.67 -4.67 3.57
N TYR A 107 21.19 -5.02 4.75
CA TYR A 107 21.98 -4.91 5.99
C TYR A 107 23.11 -5.93 6.03
N GLU A 108 22.91 -7.12 5.47
CA GLU A 108 23.95 -8.13 5.30
C GLU A 108 25.07 -7.62 4.37
N TYR A 109 24.72 -6.85 3.34
CA TYR A 109 25.72 -6.15 2.51
C TYR A 109 26.52 -5.12 3.31
N LEU A 110 25.86 -4.36 4.19
CA LEU A 110 26.53 -3.39 5.06
C LEU A 110 27.48 -4.09 6.05
N GLU A 111 27.09 -5.25 6.58
CA GLU A 111 27.94 -6.07 7.45
C GLU A 111 29.21 -6.51 6.74
N ASN A 112 29.07 -7.09 5.56
CA ASN A 112 30.16 -7.63 4.77
C ASN A 112 31.17 -6.54 4.32
N ARG A 113 30.70 -5.29 4.14
CA ARG A 113 31.53 -4.19 3.63
C ARG A 113 32.03 -3.23 4.70
N PHE A 114 31.25 -2.96 5.73
CA PHE A 114 31.51 -1.94 6.75
C PHE A 114 31.50 -2.49 8.17
N GLY A 115 31.23 -3.77 8.34
CA GLY A 115 31.25 -4.46 9.62
C GLY A 115 29.94 -4.42 10.41
N MET A 116 29.90 -5.16 11.51
CA MET A 116 28.73 -5.42 12.35
C MET A 116 28.09 -4.14 12.91
N SER A 117 28.87 -3.09 13.20
CA SER A 117 28.32 -1.82 13.70
C SER A 117 27.40 -1.17 12.67
N SER A 118 27.78 -1.16 11.40
CA SER A 118 26.95 -0.61 10.30
C SER A 118 25.68 -1.43 10.07
N TYR A 119 25.79 -2.76 10.17
CA TYR A 119 24.63 -3.66 10.14
C TYR A 119 23.62 -3.29 11.23
N ARG A 120 24.07 -3.24 12.49
CA ARG A 120 23.19 -2.94 13.64
C ARG A 120 22.54 -1.56 13.53
N THR A 121 23.33 -0.55 13.20
CA THR A 121 22.81 0.81 13.04
C THR A 121 21.74 0.88 11.96
N GLY A 122 22.01 0.33 10.77
CA GLY A 122 21.05 0.29 9.67
C GLY A 122 19.76 -0.47 10.04
N ALA A 123 19.90 -1.63 10.67
CA ALA A 123 18.76 -2.44 11.12
C ALA A 123 17.90 -1.72 12.18
N TRP A 124 18.50 -1.00 13.13
CA TRP A 124 17.77 -0.21 14.12
C TRP A 124 17.00 0.95 13.49
N PHE A 125 17.65 1.74 12.62
CA PHE A 125 16.95 2.83 11.94
C PHE A 125 15.80 2.32 11.07
N PHE A 126 15.98 1.20 10.37
CA PHE A 126 14.91 0.57 9.61
C PHE A 126 13.75 0.13 10.52
N PHE A 127 14.05 -0.54 11.63
CA PHE A 127 13.05 -0.99 12.58
C PHE A 127 12.21 0.16 13.09
N ILE A 128 12.83 1.24 13.58
CA ILE A 128 12.15 2.43 14.09
C ILE A 128 11.28 3.06 12.98
N SER A 129 11.86 3.25 11.78
CA SER A 129 11.14 3.84 10.64
C SER A 129 9.91 3.01 10.25
N LYS A 130 10.05 1.68 10.20
CA LYS A 130 8.92 0.79 9.85
C LYS A 130 7.86 0.75 10.95
N MET A 131 8.26 0.75 12.22
CA MET A 131 7.33 0.80 13.35
C MET A 131 6.51 2.09 13.35
N LEU A 132 7.16 3.25 13.18
CA LEU A 132 6.46 4.53 13.10
C LEU A 132 5.51 4.59 11.90
N GLY A 133 5.97 4.19 10.73
CA GLY A 133 5.14 4.17 9.52
C GLY A 133 3.95 3.20 9.62
N ALA A 134 4.13 2.04 10.27
CA ALA A 134 3.05 1.11 10.53
C ALA A 134 2.03 1.66 11.55
N ALA A 135 2.52 2.29 12.62
CA ALA A 135 1.67 2.89 13.65
C ALA A 135 0.76 4.01 13.07
N VAL A 136 1.31 4.90 12.25
CA VAL A 136 0.53 5.97 11.60
C VAL A 136 -0.54 5.38 10.68
N ARG A 137 -0.20 4.38 9.87
CA ARG A 137 -1.18 3.72 8.98
C ARG A 137 -2.29 3.02 9.77
N LEU A 138 -1.92 2.29 10.82
CA LEU A 138 -2.88 1.62 11.69
C LEU A 138 -3.81 2.62 12.37
N PHE A 139 -3.26 3.72 12.89
CA PHE A 139 -4.05 4.80 13.50
C PHE A 139 -5.11 5.36 12.54
N LEU A 140 -4.74 5.65 11.29
CA LEU A 140 -5.66 6.16 10.27
C LEU A 140 -6.78 5.16 9.93
N VAL A 141 -6.44 3.88 9.82
CA VAL A 141 -7.44 2.81 9.60
C VAL A 141 -8.37 2.71 10.81
N CYS A 142 -7.83 2.68 12.02
CA CYS A 142 -8.64 2.62 13.24
C CYS A 142 -9.51 3.88 13.41
N LEU A 143 -9.02 5.07 13.05
CA LEU A 143 -9.82 6.29 13.08
C LEU A 143 -11.02 6.20 12.12
N THR A 144 -10.81 5.72 10.90
CA THR A 144 -11.87 5.52 9.91
C THR A 144 -12.90 4.48 10.41
N LEU A 145 -12.43 3.37 10.95
CA LEU A 145 -13.31 2.35 11.53
C LEU A 145 -14.06 2.85 12.76
N GLN A 146 -13.42 3.69 13.57
CA GLN A 146 -14.07 4.31 14.72
C GLN A 146 -15.29 5.13 14.30
N LEU A 147 -15.11 6.03 13.34
CA LEU A 147 -16.18 6.91 12.86
C LEU A 147 -17.31 6.14 12.16
N LEU A 148 -16.99 5.13 11.36
CA LEU A 148 -17.99 4.43 10.54
C LEU A 148 -18.67 3.25 11.25
N VAL A 149 -17.99 2.62 12.21
CA VAL A 149 -18.45 1.35 12.80
C VAL A 149 -18.58 1.44 14.31
N PHE A 150 -17.54 1.84 15.04
CA PHE A 150 -17.51 1.70 16.50
C PHE A 150 -18.25 2.81 17.24
N GLU A 151 -18.16 4.05 16.75
CA GLU A 151 -18.82 5.20 17.37
C GLU A 151 -20.35 5.09 17.37
N PRO A 152 -21.03 4.64 16.29
CA PRO A 152 -22.46 4.40 16.31
C PRO A 152 -22.92 3.38 17.35
N PHE A 153 -22.04 2.48 17.80
CA PHE A 153 -22.30 1.50 18.85
C PHE A 153 -21.78 1.92 20.24
N GLY A 154 -21.22 3.14 20.36
CA GLY A 154 -20.67 3.65 21.64
C GLY A 154 -19.42 2.92 22.12
N LEU A 155 -18.68 2.25 21.23
CA LEU A 155 -17.53 1.43 21.59
C LEU A 155 -16.23 2.27 21.66
N PRO A 156 -15.36 2.04 22.67
CA PRO A 156 -14.15 2.82 22.86
C PRO A 156 -13.10 2.53 21.78
N PHE A 157 -12.29 3.55 21.45
CA PHE A 157 -11.23 3.48 20.45
C PHE A 157 -10.20 2.35 20.73
N LEU A 158 -9.89 2.11 22.00
CA LEU A 158 -8.95 1.05 22.39
C LEU A 158 -9.44 -0.35 21.97
N LEU A 159 -10.75 -0.60 22.07
CA LEU A 159 -11.34 -1.87 21.62
C LEU A 159 -11.21 -2.05 20.10
N ASN A 160 -11.46 -0.99 19.34
CA ASN A 160 -11.26 -0.98 17.89
C ASN A 160 -9.81 -1.34 17.53
N VAL A 161 -8.83 -0.67 18.14
CA VAL A 161 -7.40 -0.96 17.92
C VAL A 161 -7.08 -2.42 18.25
N ALA A 162 -7.55 -2.92 19.39
CA ALA A 162 -7.31 -4.30 19.82
C ALA A 162 -7.89 -5.32 18.81
N ILE A 163 -9.13 -5.14 18.36
CA ILE A 163 -9.77 -6.01 17.38
C ILE A 163 -9.03 -5.95 16.04
N THR A 164 -8.68 -4.76 15.56
CA THR A 164 -7.98 -4.58 14.28
C THR A 164 -6.61 -5.25 14.30
N VAL A 165 -5.84 -5.05 15.37
CA VAL A 165 -4.53 -5.70 15.54
C VAL A 165 -4.67 -7.21 15.62
N ALA A 166 -5.66 -7.73 16.38
CA ALA A 166 -5.91 -9.16 16.49
C ALA A 166 -6.26 -9.79 15.13
N LEU A 167 -7.11 -9.15 14.32
CA LEU A 167 -7.47 -9.62 12.99
C LEU A 167 -6.26 -9.66 12.05
N VAL A 168 -5.43 -8.60 12.06
CA VAL A 168 -4.20 -8.54 11.26
C VAL A 168 -3.23 -9.65 11.68
N TRP A 169 -3.05 -9.83 12.98
CA TRP A 169 -2.18 -10.87 13.53
C TRP A 169 -2.65 -12.28 13.13
N LEU A 170 -3.95 -12.56 13.26
CA LEU A 170 -4.52 -13.87 12.94
C LEU A 170 -4.26 -14.29 11.48
N TYR A 171 -4.48 -13.40 10.49
CA TYR A 171 -4.27 -13.81 9.10
C TYR A 171 -2.79 -13.88 8.72
N THR A 172 -1.92 -13.15 9.44
CA THR A 172 -0.48 -13.10 9.12
C THR A 172 0.28 -14.26 9.77
N PHE A 173 -0.15 -14.70 10.96
CA PHE A 173 0.55 -15.68 11.78
C PHE A 173 0.80 -17.03 11.09
N GLN A 174 -0.15 -17.50 10.28
CA GLN A 174 -0.10 -18.86 9.70
C GLN A 174 0.59 -18.92 8.32
N GLY A 175 0.66 -17.84 7.59
CA GLY A 175 0.96 -17.89 6.17
C GLY A 175 2.37 -17.51 5.73
N GLY A 176 3.10 -16.76 6.54
CA GLY A 176 4.44 -16.26 6.18
C GLY A 176 4.48 -15.48 4.86
N VAL A 177 5.67 -15.34 4.28
CA VAL A 177 5.90 -14.58 3.02
C VAL A 177 5.08 -15.10 1.84
N LYS A 178 4.92 -16.42 1.73
CA LYS A 178 4.16 -17.03 0.62
C LYS A 178 2.70 -16.60 0.63
N SER A 179 2.07 -16.57 1.80
CA SER A 179 0.69 -16.11 1.96
C SER A 179 0.58 -14.60 1.70
N LEU A 180 1.56 -13.81 2.18
CA LEU A 180 1.58 -12.36 1.98
C LEU A 180 1.58 -11.98 0.49
N ILE A 181 2.33 -12.67 -0.36
CA ILE A 181 2.35 -12.41 -1.81
C ILE A 181 0.94 -12.53 -2.41
N TRP A 182 0.20 -13.57 -2.05
CA TRP A 182 -1.16 -13.77 -2.57
C TRP A 182 -2.19 -12.81 -1.97
N THR A 183 -2.10 -12.52 -0.68
CA THR A 183 -3.00 -11.55 -0.03
C THR A 183 -2.73 -10.12 -0.52
N ASP A 184 -1.47 -9.75 -0.77
CA ASP A 184 -1.11 -8.46 -1.33
C ASP A 184 -1.52 -8.34 -2.80
N SER A 185 -1.44 -9.43 -3.58
CA SER A 185 -1.99 -9.48 -4.93
C SER A 185 -3.51 -9.27 -4.94
N LEU A 186 -4.25 -9.88 -4.01
CA LEU A 186 -5.69 -9.65 -3.85
C LEU A 186 -5.99 -8.19 -3.49
N LYS A 187 -5.25 -7.59 -2.55
CA LYS A 187 -5.39 -6.17 -2.20
C LYS A 187 -5.18 -5.27 -3.42
N THR A 188 -4.13 -5.54 -4.20
CA THR A 188 -3.84 -4.78 -5.43
C THR A 188 -4.99 -4.88 -6.43
N PHE A 189 -5.52 -6.10 -6.62
CA PHE A 189 -6.66 -6.31 -7.50
C PHE A 189 -7.89 -5.51 -7.06
N CYS A 190 -8.27 -5.61 -5.78
CA CYS A 190 -9.39 -4.85 -5.22
C CYS A 190 -9.17 -3.34 -5.35
N LEU A 191 -7.95 -2.86 -5.12
CA LEU A 191 -7.60 -1.45 -5.25
C LEU A 191 -7.75 -0.97 -6.70
N VAL A 192 -7.21 -1.69 -7.67
CA VAL A 192 -7.32 -1.34 -9.10
C VAL A 192 -8.78 -1.33 -9.54
N VAL A 193 -9.54 -2.37 -9.18
CA VAL A 193 -10.98 -2.44 -9.50
C VAL A 193 -11.71 -1.25 -8.86
N SER A 194 -11.42 -0.90 -7.62
CA SER A 194 -12.02 0.25 -6.94
C SER A 194 -11.72 1.56 -7.66
N VAL A 195 -10.47 1.79 -8.11
CA VAL A 195 -10.11 2.99 -8.89
C VAL A 195 -10.91 3.05 -10.18
N VAL A 196 -10.96 1.96 -10.93
CA VAL A 196 -11.69 1.90 -12.21
C VAL A 196 -13.18 2.18 -12.01
N LEU A 197 -13.78 1.57 -10.98
CA LEU A 197 -15.20 1.80 -10.66
C LEU A 197 -15.47 3.24 -10.23
N CYS A 198 -14.58 3.86 -9.44
CA CYS A 198 -14.71 5.26 -9.05
C CYS A 198 -14.66 6.19 -10.28
N ILE A 199 -13.68 5.97 -11.17
CA ILE A 199 -13.56 6.77 -12.41
C ILE A 199 -14.81 6.60 -13.27
N TRP A 200 -15.26 5.36 -13.46
CA TRP A 200 -16.45 5.07 -14.24
C TRP A 200 -17.70 5.72 -13.64
N TYR A 201 -17.90 5.62 -12.33
CA TYR A 201 -19.02 6.21 -11.62
C TYR A 201 -19.03 7.74 -11.77
N ILE A 202 -17.89 8.40 -11.54
CA ILE A 202 -17.76 9.86 -11.67
C ILE A 202 -18.02 10.30 -13.10
N ALA A 203 -17.46 9.61 -14.10
CA ALA A 203 -17.68 9.92 -15.50
C ALA A 203 -19.18 9.77 -15.90
N SER A 204 -19.83 8.73 -15.37
CA SER A 204 -21.25 8.49 -15.60
C SER A 204 -22.14 9.55 -14.93
N ASP A 205 -21.82 9.94 -13.69
CA ASP A 205 -22.57 10.96 -12.95
C ASP A 205 -22.47 12.35 -13.61
N LEU A 206 -21.30 12.65 -14.16
CA LEU A 206 -21.06 13.90 -14.92
C LEU A 206 -21.51 13.83 -16.38
N ASN A 207 -22.06 12.70 -16.85
CA ASN A 207 -22.42 12.45 -18.25
C ASN A 207 -21.27 12.72 -19.24
N LEU A 208 -20.02 12.47 -18.82
CA LEU A 208 -18.84 12.66 -19.64
C LEU A 208 -18.44 11.35 -20.35
N SER A 209 -18.14 11.46 -21.66
CA SER A 209 -17.41 10.39 -22.34
C SER A 209 -15.95 10.37 -21.89
N PHE A 210 -15.23 9.28 -22.16
CA PHE A 210 -13.80 9.18 -21.82
C PHE A 210 -12.98 10.34 -22.40
N THR A 211 -13.23 10.71 -23.65
CA THR A 211 -12.60 11.88 -24.30
C THR A 211 -13.00 13.19 -23.65
N GLY A 212 -14.27 13.36 -23.29
CA GLY A 212 -14.76 14.54 -22.58
C GLY A 212 -14.13 14.68 -21.19
N MET A 213 -13.93 13.59 -20.48
CA MET A 213 -13.25 13.61 -19.19
C MET A 213 -11.78 14.05 -19.34
N VAL A 214 -11.07 13.51 -20.32
CA VAL A 214 -9.66 13.89 -20.58
C VAL A 214 -9.55 15.37 -20.97
N SER A 215 -10.44 15.89 -21.82
CA SER A 215 -10.42 17.31 -22.18
C SER A 215 -10.76 18.21 -20.98
N THR A 216 -11.76 17.86 -20.18
CA THR A 216 -12.11 18.62 -18.96
C THR A 216 -10.93 18.70 -17.97
N ILE A 217 -10.18 17.59 -17.81
CA ILE A 217 -8.99 17.57 -16.97
C ILE A 217 -7.88 18.42 -17.59
N ALA A 218 -7.65 18.31 -18.90
CA ALA A 218 -6.59 19.06 -19.59
C ALA A 218 -6.81 20.57 -19.55
N ASP A 219 -8.08 21.00 -19.66
CA ASP A 219 -8.47 22.42 -19.64
C ASP A 219 -8.54 23.01 -18.23
N SER A 220 -8.36 22.17 -17.19
CA SER A 220 -8.40 22.62 -15.80
C SER A 220 -7.06 23.27 -15.38
N ASP A 221 -7.16 24.36 -14.63
CA ASP A 221 -5.99 25.00 -13.97
C ASP A 221 -5.23 24.06 -13.05
N MET A 222 -5.87 22.97 -12.60
CA MET A 222 -5.27 21.95 -11.74
C MET A 222 -4.40 20.94 -12.52
N SER A 223 -4.40 20.95 -13.86
CA SER A 223 -3.64 19.99 -14.69
C SER A 223 -2.15 20.25 -14.74
N ARG A 224 -1.68 21.33 -14.12
CA ARG A 224 -0.25 21.66 -14.05
C ARG A 224 0.53 20.63 -13.24
N ILE A 225 1.60 20.06 -13.87
CA ILE A 225 2.44 19.00 -13.28
C ILE A 225 3.74 19.60 -12.72
N PHE A 226 4.40 20.50 -13.46
CA PHE A 226 5.73 21.03 -13.12
C PHE A 226 5.67 22.44 -12.56
N PHE A 227 6.36 22.66 -11.44
CA PHE A 227 6.39 23.91 -10.69
C PHE A 227 7.83 24.37 -10.50
N PHE A 228 8.54 24.67 -11.60
CA PHE A 228 9.94 25.11 -11.56
C PHE A 228 10.09 26.63 -11.48
N ASP A 229 9.01 27.39 -11.52
CA ASP A 229 9.04 28.85 -11.60
C ASP A 229 9.30 29.51 -10.24
N ASP A 230 8.91 28.83 -9.15
CA ASP A 230 9.06 29.35 -7.79
C ASP A 230 9.56 28.27 -6.84
N VAL A 231 10.84 28.37 -6.47
CA VAL A 231 11.54 27.45 -5.54
C VAL A 231 10.92 27.47 -4.13
N ASN A 232 10.23 28.56 -3.76
CA ASN A 232 9.59 28.71 -2.46
C ASN A 232 8.12 28.23 -2.46
N SER A 233 7.59 27.79 -3.60
CA SER A 233 6.23 27.24 -3.66
C SER A 233 6.16 25.92 -2.89
N LYS A 234 5.01 25.69 -2.24
CA LYS A 234 4.76 24.41 -1.53
C LYS A 234 4.71 23.19 -2.45
N GLN A 235 4.70 23.39 -3.76
CA GLN A 235 4.59 22.38 -4.80
C GLN A 235 5.93 22.08 -5.49
N TYR A 236 7.00 22.78 -5.12
CA TYR A 236 8.35 22.59 -5.66
C TYR A 236 9.03 21.32 -5.13
#